data_91ecf6c939e7ad2702eb428903bfa026
#
_entry.id   91ecf6c939e7ad2702eb428903bfa026
#
_cell.length_a   1.000
_cell.length_b   1.000
_cell.length_c   1.000
_cell.angle_alpha   90.00
_cell.angle_beta   90.00
_cell.angle_gamma   90.00
#
_symmetry.space_group_name_H-M   'P 1'
#
loop_
_entity.id
_entity.type
_entity.pdbx_description
1 polymer ?
#
loop_
_entity_poly.entity_id
_entity_poly.type
_entity_poly.pdbx_seq_one_letter_code
_entity_poly.pdbx_strand_id
1 'polypeptide(L)'
;MKIKTKLTLQNTCVTAAVFLLCMVLIYLVSEHTRSKTFFHDLKSEAVTKAHLFLQNQVDAQTMQSIYLNNKKFINEVEVAVYSADFQMLYHDAVQNDIIKEDRAMIDRILKEKEMEFYIGKYQAVGIRYSFGGKDYIVTAAAYDGYGYDNLLELQKTLVVLFVVGLSLLFAAGYFLARASL
;
A
#
# COMPACT_ATOMS: atom_id res chain seq x y z
N MET A 1 7.38 -40.87 29.28
CA MET A 1 8.20 -40.02 28.40
C MET A 1 9.49 -39.65 29.14
N LYS A 2 10.67 -39.89 28.56
CA LYS A 2 11.93 -39.60 29.25
C LYS A 2 12.08 -38.08 29.44
N ILE A 3 12.59 -37.61 30.60
CA ILE A 3 12.70 -36.21 30.99
C ILE A 3 13.36 -35.36 29.84
N LYS A 4 14.36 -35.94 29.17
CA LYS A 4 15.04 -35.34 28.03
C LYS A 4 14.08 -35.00 26.87
N THR A 5 13.18 -35.90 26.49
CA THR A 5 12.20 -35.70 25.41
C THR A 5 11.22 -34.58 25.76
N LYS A 6 10.82 -34.47 27.03
CA LYS A 6 9.95 -33.39 27.50
C LYS A 6 10.62 -32.01 27.40
N LEU A 7 11.90 -31.94 27.82
CA LEU A 7 12.68 -30.70 27.77
C LEU A 7 12.92 -30.24 26.33
N THR A 8 13.31 -31.17 25.44
CA THR A 8 13.51 -30.85 24.01
C THR A 8 12.21 -30.36 23.38
N LEU A 9 11.09 -31.02 23.63
CA LEU A 9 9.79 -30.59 23.10
C LEU A 9 9.40 -29.20 23.61
N GLN A 10 9.59 -28.95 24.91
CA GLN A 10 9.29 -27.65 25.51
C GLN A 10 10.13 -26.51 24.87
N ASN A 11 11.44 -26.70 24.71
CA ASN A 11 12.31 -25.74 24.07
C ASN A 11 11.92 -25.51 22.61
N THR A 12 11.61 -26.55 21.84
CA THR A 12 11.15 -26.44 20.46
C THR A 12 9.84 -25.65 20.37
N CYS A 13 8.87 -25.90 21.27
CA CYS A 13 7.62 -25.16 21.30
C CYS A 13 7.84 -23.66 21.60
N VAL A 14 8.70 -23.33 22.57
CA VAL A 14 9.01 -21.93 22.91
C VAL A 14 9.68 -21.23 21.72
N THR A 15 10.67 -21.87 21.11
CA THR A 15 11.36 -21.30 19.94
C THR A 15 10.41 -21.13 18.74
N ALA A 16 9.52 -22.09 18.51
CA ALA A 16 8.51 -22.00 17.46
C ALA A 16 7.55 -20.83 17.72
N ALA A 17 7.13 -20.61 18.95
CA ALA A 17 6.25 -19.52 19.32
C ALA A 17 6.92 -18.15 19.12
N VAL A 18 8.19 -18.00 19.51
CA VAL A 18 8.97 -16.78 19.29
C VAL A 18 9.15 -16.53 17.78
N PHE A 19 9.48 -17.57 17.03
CA PHE A 19 9.66 -17.46 15.58
C PHE A 19 8.37 -17.04 14.88
N LEU A 20 7.23 -17.63 15.24
CA LEU A 20 5.92 -17.24 14.74
C LEU A 20 5.61 -15.77 15.05
N LEU A 21 5.88 -15.32 16.29
CA LEU A 21 5.68 -13.93 16.68
C LEU A 21 6.51 -12.96 15.81
N CYS A 22 7.79 -13.28 15.57
CA CYS A 22 8.64 -12.49 14.70
C CYS A 22 8.09 -12.40 13.28
N MET A 23 7.58 -13.50 12.72
CA MET A 23 7.00 -13.52 11.38
C MET A 23 5.74 -12.67 11.27
N VAL A 24 4.87 -12.74 12.29
CA VAL A 24 3.68 -11.88 12.36
C VAL A 24 4.09 -10.41 12.41
N LEU A 25 5.08 -10.05 13.21
CA LEU A 25 5.59 -8.67 13.27
C LEU A 25 6.16 -8.20 11.93
N ILE A 26 6.95 -9.04 11.25
CA ILE A 26 7.50 -8.71 9.92
C ILE A 26 6.37 -8.46 8.93
N TYR A 27 5.34 -9.30 8.92
CA TYR A 27 4.19 -9.13 8.03
C TYR A 27 3.43 -7.83 8.31
N LEU A 28 3.14 -7.53 9.58
CA LEU A 28 2.41 -6.31 9.98
C LEU A 28 3.20 -5.02 9.64
N VAL A 29 4.51 -5.03 9.89
CA VAL A 29 5.38 -3.90 9.53
C VAL A 29 5.44 -3.72 8.02
N SER A 30 5.56 -4.80 7.25
CA SER A 30 5.60 -4.75 5.80
C SER A 30 4.29 -4.22 5.21
N GLU A 31 3.14 -4.68 5.72
CA GLU A 31 1.81 -4.20 5.30
C GLU A 31 1.63 -2.71 5.59
N HIS A 32 2.01 -2.27 6.78
CA HIS A 32 1.93 -0.87 7.17
C HIS A 32 2.83 0.02 6.29
N THR A 33 4.08 -0.42 6.04
CA THR A 33 5.03 0.30 5.19
C THR A 33 4.52 0.40 3.76
N ARG A 34 4.02 -0.71 3.19
CA ARG A 34 3.39 -0.75 1.87
C ARG A 34 2.29 0.31 1.75
N SER A 35 1.35 0.29 2.68
CA SER A 35 0.22 1.22 2.66
C SER A 35 0.67 2.68 2.70
N LYS A 36 1.61 3.02 3.57
CA LYS A 36 2.17 4.38 3.66
C LYS A 36 2.91 4.81 2.39
N THR A 37 3.74 3.92 1.84
CA THR A 37 4.47 4.20 0.61
C THR A 37 3.50 4.45 -0.54
N PHE A 38 2.47 3.62 -0.67
CA PHE A 38 1.49 3.79 -1.73
C PHE A 38 0.70 5.10 -1.62
N PHE A 39 0.28 5.51 -0.40
CA PHE A 39 -0.34 6.82 -0.20
C PHE A 39 0.59 7.97 -0.59
N HIS A 40 1.87 7.87 -0.23
CA HIS A 40 2.86 8.87 -0.62
C HIS A 40 3.03 8.98 -2.14
N ASP A 41 3.13 7.83 -2.83
CA ASP A 41 3.27 7.78 -4.28
C ASP A 41 2.03 8.31 -4.98
N LEU A 42 0.84 7.97 -4.47
CA LEU A 42 -0.43 8.45 -4.97
C LEU A 42 -0.56 9.98 -4.85
N LYS A 43 -0.12 10.56 -3.73
CA LYS A 43 -0.05 12.01 -3.56
C LYS A 43 0.91 12.67 -4.55
N SER A 44 2.08 12.09 -4.72
CA SER A 44 3.09 12.59 -5.67
C SER A 44 2.55 12.60 -7.10
N GLU A 45 1.88 11.54 -7.51
CA GLU A 45 1.23 11.43 -8.82
C GLU A 45 0.11 12.48 -8.99
N ALA A 46 -0.77 12.62 -7.97
CA ALA A 46 -1.84 13.59 -7.96
C ALA A 46 -1.32 15.03 -8.14
N VAL A 47 -0.30 15.42 -7.35
CA VAL A 47 0.32 16.75 -7.42
C VAL A 47 0.99 16.96 -8.77
N THR A 48 1.70 15.96 -9.28
CA THR A 48 2.39 16.06 -10.59
C THR A 48 1.40 16.29 -11.73
N LYS A 49 0.32 15.50 -11.80
CA LYS A 49 -0.72 15.66 -12.81
C LYS A 49 -1.43 17.01 -12.71
N ALA A 50 -1.80 17.41 -11.48
CA ALA A 50 -2.42 18.71 -11.25
C ALA A 50 -1.50 19.87 -11.68
N HIS A 51 -0.21 19.80 -11.37
CA HIS A 51 0.77 20.80 -11.74
C HIS A 51 0.90 20.93 -13.27
N LEU A 52 1.05 19.81 -13.98
CA LEU A 52 1.13 19.78 -15.44
C LEU A 52 -0.12 20.37 -16.10
N PHE A 53 -1.29 20.03 -15.58
CA PHE A 53 -2.57 20.54 -16.07
C PHE A 53 -2.71 22.06 -15.83
N LEU A 54 -2.45 22.54 -14.61
CA LEU A 54 -2.62 23.93 -14.23
C LEU A 54 -1.58 24.87 -14.88
N GLN A 55 -0.40 24.35 -15.21
CA GLN A 55 0.59 25.10 -15.98
C GLN A 55 0.27 25.23 -17.48
N ASN A 56 -0.83 24.63 -17.96
CA ASN A 56 -1.15 24.53 -19.39
C ASN A 56 -0.02 23.89 -20.25
N GLN A 57 0.85 23.10 -19.64
CA GLN A 57 1.94 22.42 -20.36
C GLN A 57 1.43 21.20 -21.13
N VAL A 58 0.36 20.58 -20.64
CA VAL A 58 -0.26 19.40 -21.26
C VAL A 58 -1.77 19.54 -21.17
N ASP A 59 -2.46 19.42 -22.31
CA ASP A 59 -3.92 19.41 -22.33
C ASP A 59 -4.49 18.07 -21.84
N ALA A 60 -5.77 18.08 -21.47
CA ALA A 60 -6.43 16.90 -20.90
C ALA A 60 -6.42 15.68 -21.87
N GLN A 61 -6.50 15.90 -23.20
CA GLN A 61 -6.49 14.80 -24.17
C GLN A 61 -5.10 14.17 -24.27
N THR A 62 -4.05 14.99 -24.26
CA THR A 62 -2.67 14.51 -24.26
C THR A 62 -2.34 13.75 -23.00
N MET A 63 -2.74 14.24 -21.80
CA MET A 63 -2.59 13.52 -20.54
C MET A 63 -3.31 12.17 -20.56
N GLN A 64 -4.54 12.13 -21.09
CA GLN A 64 -5.31 10.91 -21.23
C GLN A 64 -4.65 9.92 -22.21
N SER A 65 -4.09 10.40 -23.33
CA SER A 65 -3.39 9.56 -24.30
C SER A 65 -2.09 8.96 -23.73
N ILE A 66 -1.32 9.75 -22.97
CA ILE A 66 -0.13 9.26 -22.26
C ILE A 66 -0.52 8.14 -21.29
N TYR A 67 -1.57 8.33 -20.52
CA TYR A 67 -2.08 7.33 -19.60
C TYR A 67 -2.50 6.04 -20.33
N LEU A 68 -3.31 6.14 -21.37
CA LEU A 68 -3.79 4.97 -22.14
C LEU A 68 -2.65 4.17 -22.79
N ASN A 69 -1.61 4.85 -23.28
CA ASN A 69 -0.45 4.21 -23.89
C ASN A 69 0.44 3.49 -22.85
N ASN A 70 0.44 3.96 -21.63
CA ASN A 70 1.25 3.41 -20.53
C ASN A 70 0.46 2.52 -19.55
N LYS A 71 -0.82 2.29 -19.80
CA LYS A 71 -1.72 1.52 -18.93
C LYS A 71 -1.19 0.13 -18.51
N LYS A 72 -0.37 -0.51 -19.34
CA LYS A 72 0.25 -1.81 -19.04
C LYS A 72 1.38 -1.74 -18.01
N PHE A 73 1.96 -0.56 -17.79
CA PHE A 73 3.16 -0.36 -16.98
C PHE A 73 2.91 0.47 -15.72
N ILE A 74 1.77 1.14 -15.64
CA ILE A 74 1.43 2.07 -14.56
C ILE A 74 0.11 1.61 -13.94
N ASN A 75 0.01 1.63 -12.61
CA ASN A 75 -1.27 1.46 -11.93
C ASN A 75 -2.27 2.49 -12.45
N GLU A 76 -3.51 2.08 -12.67
CA GLU A 76 -4.58 3.01 -13.05
C GLU A 76 -4.81 3.98 -11.87
N VAL A 77 -4.30 5.20 -12.00
CA VAL A 77 -4.52 6.28 -11.04
C VAL A 77 -5.54 7.22 -11.62
N GLU A 78 -6.73 7.22 -11.06
CA GLU A 78 -7.72 8.25 -11.31
C GLU A 78 -7.31 9.53 -10.61
N VAL A 79 -7.32 10.66 -11.31
CA VAL A 79 -7.05 11.98 -10.73
C VAL A 79 -8.14 12.96 -11.18
N ALA A 80 -8.67 13.74 -10.24
CA ALA A 80 -9.54 14.87 -10.54
C ALA A 80 -9.01 16.15 -9.91
N VAL A 81 -9.26 17.27 -10.58
CA VAL A 81 -8.87 18.61 -10.11
C VAL A 81 -10.11 19.49 -10.07
N TYR A 82 -10.37 20.08 -8.92
CA TYR A 82 -11.48 20.98 -8.66
C TYR A 82 -10.99 22.37 -8.25
N SER A 83 -11.78 23.39 -8.60
CA SER A 83 -11.64 24.70 -7.96
C SER A 83 -12.17 24.68 -6.53
N ALA A 84 -11.82 25.70 -5.73
CA ALA A 84 -12.35 25.85 -4.38
C ALA A 84 -13.90 25.97 -4.35
N ASP A 85 -14.51 26.39 -5.47
CA ASP A 85 -15.98 26.52 -5.62
C ASP A 85 -16.66 25.24 -6.08
N PHE A 86 -15.96 24.10 -6.07
CA PHE A 86 -16.46 22.79 -6.50
C PHE A 86 -16.74 22.72 -8.01
N GLN A 87 -16.04 23.47 -8.82
CA GLN A 87 -16.08 23.31 -10.26
C GLN A 87 -15.02 22.31 -10.69
N MET A 88 -15.41 21.22 -11.35
CA MET A 88 -14.50 20.25 -11.93
C MET A 88 -13.74 20.90 -13.09
N LEU A 89 -12.40 20.90 -13.02
CA LEU A 89 -11.51 21.45 -14.05
C LEU A 89 -10.88 20.34 -14.89
N TYR A 90 -10.58 19.20 -14.27
CA TYR A 90 -9.97 18.05 -14.90
C TYR A 90 -10.42 16.77 -14.24
N HIS A 91 -10.60 15.70 -15.02
CA HIS A 91 -10.85 14.36 -14.55
C HIS A 91 -10.36 13.35 -15.58
N ASP A 92 -9.53 12.42 -15.18
CA ASP A 92 -8.98 11.38 -16.06
C ASP A 92 -9.60 10.00 -15.89
N ALA A 93 -10.77 9.89 -15.25
CA ALA A 93 -11.50 8.63 -15.16
C ALA A 93 -11.85 8.12 -16.56
N VAL A 94 -11.12 7.06 -16.98
CA VAL A 94 -11.29 6.49 -18.33
C VAL A 94 -12.33 5.36 -18.34
N GLN A 95 -12.47 4.62 -17.26
CA GLN A 95 -13.35 3.44 -17.20
C GLN A 95 -14.21 3.36 -15.92
N ASN A 96 -13.70 3.82 -14.78
CA ASN A 96 -14.39 3.78 -13.51
C ASN A 96 -14.17 5.09 -12.77
N ASP A 97 -15.24 5.75 -12.42
CA ASP A 97 -15.27 6.86 -11.48
C ASP A 97 -15.26 6.28 -10.07
N ILE A 98 -14.06 6.22 -9.46
CA ILE A 98 -13.82 5.57 -8.17
C ILE A 98 -14.24 6.50 -7.04
N ILE A 99 -13.82 7.78 -7.12
CA ILE A 99 -14.16 8.80 -6.13
C ILE A 99 -15.38 9.57 -6.63
N LYS A 100 -16.45 9.53 -5.84
CA LYS A 100 -17.60 10.39 -6.07
C LYS A 100 -17.48 11.60 -5.16
N GLU A 101 -16.81 12.62 -5.66
CA GLU A 101 -16.61 13.84 -4.91
C GLU A 101 -17.93 14.57 -4.69
N ASP A 102 -18.13 15.02 -3.48
CA ASP A 102 -19.22 15.91 -3.10
C ASP A 102 -18.69 17.20 -2.48
N ARG A 103 -19.58 18.17 -2.30
CA ARG A 103 -19.22 19.47 -1.72
C ARG A 103 -18.63 19.33 -0.31
N ALA A 104 -19.13 18.41 0.48
CA ALA A 104 -18.68 18.20 1.84
C ALA A 104 -17.24 17.67 1.88
N MET A 105 -16.87 16.76 0.96
CA MET A 105 -15.51 16.27 0.81
C MET A 105 -14.56 17.39 0.41
N ILE A 106 -14.90 18.21 -0.57
CA ILE A 106 -14.10 19.36 -1.02
C ILE A 106 -13.87 20.34 0.12
N ASP A 107 -14.92 20.73 0.85
CA ASP A 107 -14.82 21.64 1.99
C ASP A 107 -13.93 21.07 3.11
N ARG A 108 -14.00 19.75 3.31
CA ARG A 108 -13.14 19.05 4.28
C ARG A 108 -11.68 19.08 3.86
N ILE A 109 -11.36 18.78 2.59
CA ILE A 109 -9.99 18.82 2.08
C ILE A 109 -9.44 20.24 2.15
N LEU A 110 -10.24 21.26 1.82
CA LEU A 110 -9.82 22.67 1.96
C LEU A 110 -9.42 23.02 3.39
N LYS A 111 -10.14 22.50 4.38
CA LYS A 111 -9.90 22.76 5.80
C LYS A 111 -8.72 21.96 6.35
N GLU A 112 -8.68 20.65 6.09
CA GLU A 112 -7.69 19.72 6.65
C GLU A 112 -6.37 19.73 5.85
N LYS A 113 -6.38 20.31 4.64
CA LYS A 113 -5.29 20.39 3.64
C LYS A 113 -4.97 19.06 2.97
N GLU A 114 -5.14 17.96 3.66
CA GLU A 114 -4.83 16.61 3.18
C GLU A 114 -5.74 15.59 3.85
N MET A 115 -6.17 14.59 3.09
CA MET A 115 -7.00 13.49 3.57
C MET A 115 -6.58 12.18 2.88
N GLU A 116 -6.37 11.13 3.66
CA GLU A 116 -6.16 9.76 3.18
C GLU A 116 -7.35 8.90 3.58
N PHE A 117 -7.86 8.11 2.63
CA PHE A 117 -9.00 7.24 2.90
C PHE A 117 -9.04 6.03 1.97
N TYR A 118 -9.92 5.08 2.27
CA TYR A 118 -10.12 3.88 1.45
C TYR A 118 -11.54 3.88 0.86
N ILE A 119 -11.65 3.47 -0.41
CA ILE A 119 -12.91 3.18 -1.09
C ILE A 119 -12.87 1.71 -1.51
N GLY A 120 -13.45 0.84 -0.69
CA GLY A 120 -13.31 -0.61 -0.89
C GLY A 120 -11.84 -1.04 -0.86
N LYS A 121 -11.34 -1.52 -1.99
CA LYS A 121 -9.93 -1.94 -2.16
C LYS A 121 -9.00 -0.84 -2.66
N TYR A 122 -9.54 0.32 -3.03
CA TYR A 122 -8.75 1.44 -3.54
C TYR A 122 -8.27 2.32 -2.40
N GLN A 123 -7.04 2.79 -2.49
CA GLN A 123 -6.51 3.88 -1.66
C GLN A 123 -6.79 5.19 -2.37
N ALA A 124 -7.24 6.19 -1.63
CA ALA A 124 -7.60 7.48 -2.16
C ALA A 124 -7.05 8.61 -1.32
N VAL A 125 -6.69 9.70 -1.97
CA VAL A 125 -6.17 10.92 -1.34
C VAL A 125 -6.93 12.13 -1.82
N GLY A 126 -7.09 13.12 -0.94
CA GLY A 126 -7.55 14.46 -1.28
C GLY A 126 -6.51 15.47 -0.79
N ILE A 127 -6.10 16.39 -1.65
CA ILE A 127 -5.03 17.34 -1.36
C ILE A 127 -5.48 18.75 -1.75
N ARG A 128 -5.25 19.72 -0.87
CA ARG A 128 -5.32 21.13 -1.21
C ARG A 128 -4.01 21.54 -1.86
N TYR A 129 -4.08 21.93 -3.13
CA TYR A 129 -2.93 22.33 -3.94
C TYR A 129 -3.03 23.82 -4.30
N SER A 130 -2.03 24.60 -3.90
CA SER A 130 -1.98 26.05 -4.20
C SER A 130 -1.14 26.30 -5.44
N PHE A 131 -1.74 26.95 -6.44
CA PHE A 131 -1.08 27.32 -7.68
C PHE A 131 -1.53 28.70 -8.16
N GLY A 132 -0.58 29.58 -8.53
CA GLY A 132 -0.89 30.92 -9.01
C GLY A 132 -1.68 31.79 -8.03
N GLY A 133 -1.50 31.58 -6.72
CA GLY A 133 -2.23 32.31 -5.66
C GLY A 133 -3.67 31.86 -5.46
N LYS A 134 -4.10 30.77 -6.09
CA LYS A 134 -5.41 30.13 -5.91
C LYS A 134 -5.25 28.73 -5.33
N ASP A 135 -6.26 28.30 -4.58
CA ASP A 135 -6.34 26.95 -4.05
C ASP A 135 -7.19 26.06 -4.96
N TYR A 136 -6.66 24.90 -5.21
CA TYR A 136 -7.32 23.81 -5.94
C TYR A 136 -7.41 22.58 -5.04
N ILE A 137 -8.36 21.73 -5.33
CA ILE A 137 -8.48 20.42 -4.68
C ILE A 137 -8.14 19.37 -5.71
N VAL A 138 -7.23 18.49 -5.34
CA VAL A 138 -6.82 17.36 -6.17
C VAL A 138 -7.19 16.09 -5.42
N THR A 139 -7.98 15.26 -6.06
CA THR A 139 -8.29 13.92 -5.57
C THR A 139 -7.59 12.89 -6.46
N ALA A 140 -7.16 11.80 -5.86
CA ALA A 140 -6.62 10.67 -6.61
C ALA A 140 -6.99 9.36 -5.94
N ALA A 141 -7.23 8.32 -6.74
CA ALA A 141 -7.48 6.97 -6.27
C ALA A 141 -6.81 5.94 -7.16
N ALA A 142 -6.29 4.90 -6.52
CA ALA A 142 -5.72 3.76 -7.23
C ALA A 142 -5.78 2.47 -6.39
N TYR A 143 -5.65 1.33 -7.07
CA TYR A 143 -5.50 0.02 -6.45
C TYR A 143 -4.03 -0.40 -6.46
N ASP A 144 -3.48 -0.69 -5.28
CA ASP A 144 -2.10 -1.15 -5.13
C ASP A 144 -1.98 -2.66 -5.41
N GLY A 145 -2.18 -3.06 -6.67
CA GLY A 145 -2.08 -4.46 -7.07
C GLY A 145 -0.68 -5.03 -6.83
N TYR A 146 0.35 -4.29 -7.22
CA TYR A 146 1.75 -4.71 -7.06
C TYR A 146 2.16 -4.86 -5.58
N GLY A 147 1.76 -3.94 -4.74
CA GLY A 147 2.06 -4.03 -3.31
C GLY A 147 1.35 -5.20 -2.63
N TYR A 148 0.12 -5.52 -3.02
CA TYR A 148 -0.59 -6.71 -2.52
C TYR A 148 0.06 -8.01 -3.01
N ASP A 149 0.50 -8.08 -4.25
CA ASP A 149 1.23 -9.23 -4.79
C ASP A 149 2.54 -9.46 -4.03
N ASN A 150 3.29 -8.39 -3.75
CA ASN A 150 4.50 -8.47 -2.94
C ASN A 150 4.24 -8.95 -1.51
N LEU A 151 3.15 -8.51 -0.88
CA LEU A 151 2.75 -9.03 0.43
C LEU A 151 2.41 -10.52 0.41
N LEU A 152 1.74 -10.97 -0.66
CA LEU A 152 1.43 -12.40 -0.83
C LEU A 152 2.70 -13.23 -0.99
N GLU A 153 3.67 -12.75 -1.79
CA GLU A 153 4.97 -13.41 -1.94
C GLU A 153 5.77 -13.43 -0.63
N LEU A 154 5.74 -12.33 0.14
CA LEU A 154 6.32 -12.28 1.47
C LEU A 154 5.68 -13.33 2.39
N GLN A 155 4.35 -13.42 2.40
CA GLN A 155 3.62 -14.40 3.21
C GLN A 155 4.04 -15.84 2.86
N LYS A 156 4.10 -16.19 1.57
CA LYS A 156 4.57 -17.51 1.12
C LYS A 156 5.99 -17.78 1.59
N THR A 157 6.88 -16.81 1.44
CA THR A 157 8.29 -16.91 1.86
C THR A 157 8.40 -17.15 3.36
N LEU A 158 7.65 -16.41 4.18
CA LEU A 158 7.61 -16.58 5.63
C LEU A 158 7.13 -17.97 6.02
N VAL A 159 6.09 -18.51 5.36
CA VAL A 159 5.60 -19.89 5.62
C VAL A 159 6.68 -20.92 5.30
N VAL A 160 7.36 -20.79 4.17
CA VAL A 160 8.46 -21.71 3.80
C VAL A 160 9.59 -21.64 4.83
N LEU A 161 10.01 -20.43 5.22
CA LEU A 161 11.04 -20.23 6.24
C LEU A 161 10.64 -20.85 7.59
N PHE A 162 9.37 -20.75 7.97
CA PHE A 162 8.84 -21.36 9.20
C PHE A 162 8.98 -22.88 9.16
N VAL A 163 8.52 -23.52 8.10
CA VAL A 163 8.60 -24.98 7.94
C VAL A 163 10.04 -25.47 7.94
N VAL A 164 10.92 -24.81 7.15
CA VAL A 164 12.34 -25.17 7.09
C VAL A 164 13.01 -24.95 8.44
N GLY A 165 12.78 -23.79 9.08
CA GLY A 165 13.36 -23.47 10.38
C GLY A 165 12.96 -24.48 11.47
N LEU A 166 11.67 -24.85 11.54
CA LEU A 166 11.20 -25.88 12.48
C LEU A 166 11.83 -27.24 12.21
N SER A 167 11.96 -27.62 10.93
CA SER A 167 12.57 -28.90 10.55
C SER A 167 14.05 -28.96 10.97
N LEU A 168 14.80 -27.87 10.79
CA LEU A 168 16.19 -27.77 11.22
C LEU A 168 16.33 -27.80 12.75
N LEU A 169 15.45 -27.09 13.47
CA LEU A 169 15.43 -27.12 14.94
C LEU A 169 15.15 -28.52 15.47
N PHE A 170 14.19 -29.20 14.87
CA PHE A 170 13.84 -30.57 15.27
C PHE A 170 15.00 -31.54 15.00
N ALA A 171 15.63 -31.46 13.84
CA ALA A 171 16.81 -32.27 13.49
C ALA A 171 17.97 -31.99 14.43
N ALA A 172 18.31 -30.71 14.69
CA ALA A 172 19.35 -30.34 15.63
C ALA A 172 19.09 -30.87 17.04
N GLY A 173 17.85 -30.72 17.55
CA GLY A 173 17.45 -31.26 18.84
C GLY A 173 17.58 -32.80 18.94
N TYR A 174 17.22 -33.49 17.86
CA TYR A 174 17.36 -34.95 17.77
C TYR A 174 18.83 -35.39 17.83
N PHE A 175 19.72 -34.77 17.03
CA PHE A 175 21.15 -35.10 17.01
C PHE A 175 21.82 -34.78 18.34
N LEU A 176 21.54 -33.63 18.95
CA LEU A 176 22.09 -33.25 20.26
C LEU A 176 21.64 -34.24 21.36
N ALA A 177 20.39 -34.63 21.34
CA ALA A 177 19.88 -35.61 22.29
C ALA A 177 20.56 -36.98 22.14
N ARG A 178 20.95 -37.35 20.91
CA ARG A 178 21.67 -38.61 20.64
C ARG A 178 23.16 -38.54 21.01
N ALA A 179 23.83 -37.40 20.76
CA ALA A 179 25.24 -37.21 21.07
C ALA A 179 25.52 -37.09 22.58
N SER A 180 24.52 -36.74 23.38
CA SER A 180 24.61 -36.63 24.84
C SER A 180 24.35 -37.96 25.57
N LEU A 181 24.22 -39.07 24.87
CA LEU A 181 24.10 -40.43 25.34
C LEU A 181 25.39 -41.23 25.07
#